data_ee1f13c85698777c1dd9742adbc1bc72
#
_entry.id   ee1f13c85698777c1dd9742adbc1bc72
#
_cell.length_a   1.000
_cell.length_b   1.000
_cell.length_c   1.000
_cell.angle_alpha   90.00
_cell.angle_beta   90.00
_cell.angle_gamma   90.00
#
_symmetry.space_group_name_H-M   'P 1'
#
loop_
_entity.id
_entity.type
_entity.pdbx_description
1 polymer ?
#
loop_
_entity_poly.entity_id
_entity_poly.type
_entity_poly.pdbx_seq_one_letter_code
_entity_poly.pdbx_strand_id
1 'polypeptide(L)'
;MPLIFKVGSYWVYFWSDENTPLEPIHVHVSQGKPSANATKIWITSKGKCLVANNRSRIPDNVLRSIIRIIEARSDEIIEKWSDIFEELEYYI
;
A
#
# COMPACT_ATOMS: atom_id res chain seq x y z
N MET A 1 -8.83 -9.52 5.48
CA MET A 1 -7.98 -8.38 5.10
C MET A 1 -6.53 -8.83 5.04
N PRO A 2 -5.87 -8.75 3.88
CA PRO A 2 -4.49 -9.18 3.81
C PRO A 2 -3.54 -8.12 4.38
N LEU A 3 -2.92 -8.45 5.48
CA LEU A 3 -1.77 -7.72 6.00
C LEU A 3 -0.55 -8.18 5.22
N ILE A 4 0.17 -7.24 4.61
CA ILE A 4 1.38 -7.57 3.86
C ILE A 4 2.57 -7.64 4.80
N PHE A 5 2.82 -6.55 5.54
CA PHE A 5 3.88 -6.52 6.55
C PHE A 5 3.69 -5.32 7.48
N LYS A 6 4.51 -5.28 8.51
CA LYS A 6 4.52 -4.16 9.47
C LYS A 6 5.87 -3.46 9.41
N VAL A 7 5.84 -2.14 9.60
CA VAL A 7 7.03 -1.31 9.74
C VAL A 7 6.89 -0.59 11.08
N GLY A 8 7.58 -1.10 12.11
CA GLY A 8 7.38 -0.61 13.46
C GLY A 8 5.93 -0.79 13.88
N SER A 9 5.29 0.30 14.30
CA SER A 9 3.88 0.28 14.69
C SER A 9 2.93 0.46 13.50
N TYR A 10 3.43 0.61 12.29
CA TYR A 10 2.61 0.84 11.10
C TYR A 10 2.34 -0.46 10.36
N TRP A 11 1.08 -0.65 9.96
CA TRP A 11 0.65 -1.79 9.16
C TRP A 11 0.57 -1.38 7.71
N VAL A 12 1.13 -2.21 6.82
CA VAL A 12 1.05 -2.04 5.37
C VAL A 12 0.16 -3.16 4.85
N TYR A 13 -0.94 -2.80 4.21
CA TYR A 13 -1.98 -3.76 3.83
C TYR A 13 -2.78 -3.27 2.63
N PHE A 14 -3.61 -4.14 2.08
CA PHE A 14 -4.68 -3.74 1.19
C PHE A 14 -5.92 -4.58 1.50
N TRP A 15 -7.08 -4.09 1.06
CA TRP A 15 -8.34 -4.78 1.27
C TRP A 15 -8.54 -5.82 0.15
N SER A 16 -9.00 -7.02 0.48
CA SER A 16 -9.21 -8.08 -0.49
C SER A 16 -10.47 -7.90 -1.34
N ASP A 17 -11.31 -6.95 -1.01
CA ASP A 17 -12.56 -6.68 -1.70
C ASP A 17 -12.58 -5.34 -2.46
N GLU A 18 -11.41 -4.80 -2.80
CA GLU A 18 -11.27 -3.48 -3.44
C GLU A 18 -11.37 -3.50 -4.97
N ASN A 19 -12.05 -4.46 -5.55
CA ASN A 19 -12.01 -4.62 -7.00
C ASN A 19 -13.35 -4.39 -7.71
N THR A 20 -14.16 -3.43 -7.23
CA THR A 20 -15.45 -3.14 -7.86
C THR A 20 -15.67 -1.63 -7.99
N PRO A 21 -15.14 -0.96 -9.04
CA PRO A 21 -14.20 -1.47 -10.06
C PRO A 21 -12.79 -1.68 -9.51
N LEU A 22 -12.00 -2.48 -10.22
CA LEU A 22 -10.62 -2.71 -9.80
C LEU A 22 -9.82 -1.41 -9.89
N GLU A 23 -9.20 -1.03 -8.79
CA GLU A 23 -8.28 0.09 -8.77
C GLU A 23 -6.86 -0.36 -9.13
N PRO A 24 -6.01 0.56 -9.61
CA PRO A 24 -4.59 0.26 -9.74
C PRO A 24 -4.00 -0.21 -8.41
N ILE A 25 -2.92 -0.97 -8.48
CA ILE A 25 -2.28 -1.53 -7.29
C ILE A 25 -1.88 -0.43 -6.30
N HIS A 26 -2.23 -0.63 -5.05
CA HIS A 26 -1.95 0.32 -3.99
C HIS A 26 -1.88 -0.41 -2.65
N VAL A 27 -1.37 0.29 -1.65
CA VAL A 27 -1.38 -0.18 -0.26
C VAL A 27 -1.95 0.91 0.62
N HIS A 28 -2.47 0.49 1.76
CA HIS A 28 -2.86 1.39 2.85
C HIS A 28 -1.83 1.26 3.96
N VAL A 29 -1.58 2.35 4.65
CA VAL A 29 -0.67 2.38 5.80
C VAL A 29 -1.41 3.06 6.95
N SER A 30 -1.49 2.37 8.08
CA SER A 30 -2.07 2.94 9.29
C SER A 30 -1.27 2.53 10.51
N GLN A 31 -1.27 3.38 11.52
CA GLN A 31 -0.64 3.04 12.78
C GLN A 31 -1.56 2.10 13.54
N GLY A 32 -1.09 0.86 13.73
CA GLY A 32 -1.92 -0.18 14.31
C GLY A 32 -2.92 -0.73 13.31
N LYS A 33 -4.09 -1.10 13.77
CA LYS A 33 -5.09 -1.81 12.97
C LYS A 33 -5.56 -1.02 11.75
N PRO A 34 -5.99 -1.69 10.69
CA PRO A 34 -6.58 -1.04 9.52
C PRO A 34 -7.68 -0.08 9.90
N SER A 35 -7.74 1.03 9.18
CA SER A 35 -8.65 2.13 9.48
C SER A 35 -9.16 2.74 8.18
N ALA A 36 -10.37 3.31 8.22
CA ALA A 36 -10.92 4.06 7.10
C ALA A 36 -10.10 5.33 6.78
N ASN A 37 -9.31 5.80 7.74
CA ASN A 37 -8.48 7.00 7.58
C ASN A 37 -7.01 6.65 7.28
N ALA A 38 -6.76 5.48 6.73
CA ALA A 38 -5.40 5.07 6.40
C ALA A 38 -4.82 5.92 5.26
N THR A 39 -3.51 6.05 5.28
CA THR A 39 -2.77 6.66 4.18
C THR A 39 -2.77 5.71 2.99
N LYS A 40 -2.99 6.24 1.78
CA LYS A 40 -3.05 5.44 0.55
C LYS A 40 -1.85 5.76 -0.34
N ILE A 41 -1.19 4.71 -0.80
CA ILE A 41 0.03 4.84 -1.61
C ILE A 41 -0.10 3.93 -2.84
N TRP A 42 -0.01 4.54 -4.05
CA TRP A 42 0.04 3.79 -5.30
C TRP A 42 1.41 3.14 -5.48
N ILE A 43 1.42 1.93 -6.04
CA ILE A 43 2.65 1.28 -6.50
C ILE A 43 2.72 1.47 -8.01
N THR A 44 3.78 2.09 -8.50
CA THR A 44 3.94 2.35 -9.93
C THR A 44 4.52 1.13 -10.66
N SER A 45 4.43 1.16 -11.99
CA SER A 45 4.97 0.08 -12.82
C SER A 45 6.48 -0.08 -12.70
N LYS A 46 7.16 0.92 -12.15
CA LYS A 46 8.61 0.87 -11.91
C LYS A 46 8.95 0.46 -10.47
N GLY A 47 7.96 0.04 -9.69
CA GLY A 47 8.18 -0.37 -8.30
C GLY A 47 8.41 0.81 -7.36
N LYS A 48 8.02 2.01 -7.76
CA LYS A 48 8.11 3.21 -6.94
C LYS A 48 6.77 3.51 -6.29
N CYS A 49 6.75 4.47 -5.37
CA CYS A 49 5.55 4.86 -4.66
C CYS A 49 5.09 6.25 -5.05
N LEU A 50 3.77 6.43 -5.09
CA LEU A 50 3.15 7.72 -5.28
C LEU A 50 2.05 7.87 -4.23
N VAL A 51 2.18 8.84 -3.33
CA VAL A 51 1.21 9.02 -2.24
C VAL A 51 -0.07 9.61 -2.79
N ALA A 52 -1.17 8.87 -2.65
CA ALA A 52 -2.49 9.34 -3.06
C ALA A 52 -3.06 10.31 -2.03
N ASN A 53 -2.90 10.00 -0.75
CA ASN A 53 -3.28 10.87 0.35
C ASN A 53 -2.53 10.42 1.61
N ASN A 54 -2.46 11.30 2.59
CA ASN A 54 -1.88 10.98 3.90
C ASN A 54 -2.92 11.27 5.00
N ARG A 55 -4.06 10.61 4.91
CA ARG A 55 -5.16 10.83 5.86
C ARG A 55 -4.82 10.44 7.29
N SER A 56 -3.94 9.47 7.48
CA SER A 56 -3.50 9.07 8.82
C SER A 56 -2.46 10.03 9.41
N ARG A 57 -2.06 11.06 8.64
CA ARG A 57 -1.15 12.11 9.10
C ARG A 57 0.19 11.57 9.59
N ILE A 58 0.76 10.65 8.84
CA ILE A 58 2.10 10.12 9.15
C ILE A 58 3.11 11.26 8.98
N PRO A 59 3.97 11.51 9.97
CA PRO A 59 5.00 12.55 9.82
C PRO A 59 5.89 12.30 8.60
N ASP A 60 6.31 13.36 7.92
CA ASP A 60 7.05 13.26 6.66
C ASP A 60 8.27 12.36 6.73
N ASN A 61 9.06 12.46 7.79
CA ASN A 61 10.27 11.65 7.92
C ASN A 61 9.94 10.16 8.10
N VAL A 62 8.86 9.87 8.82
CA VAL A 62 8.39 8.48 9.01
C VAL A 62 7.83 7.96 7.70
N LEU A 63 7.00 8.76 7.02
CA LEU A 63 6.41 8.36 5.75
C LEU A 63 7.49 8.05 4.70
N ARG A 64 8.53 8.86 4.62
CA ARG A 64 9.65 8.60 3.70
C ARG A 64 10.35 7.28 4.01
N SER A 65 10.53 6.96 5.28
CA SER A 65 11.13 5.69 5.67
C SER A 65 10.24 4.51 5.29
N ILE A 66 8.94 4.63 5.50
CA ILE A 66 7.97 3.60 5.12
C ILE A 66 7.97 3.42 3.61
N ILE A 67 7.99 4.50 2.85
CA ILE A 67 8.03 4.45 1.38
C ILE A 67 9.27 3.71 0.89
N ARG A 68 10.43 3.95 1.47
CA ARG A 68 11.66 3.24 1.08
C ARG A 68 11.52 1.74 1.28
N ILE A 69 10.90 1.33 2.38
CA ILE A 69 10.68 -0.08 2.67
C ILE A 69 9.68 -0.69 1.70
N ILE A 70 8.59 0.04 1.41
CA ILE A 70 7.59 -0.41 0.44
C ILE A 70 8.24 -0.58 -0.93
N GLU A 71 9.04 0.38 -1.37
CA GLU A 71 9.74 0.29 -2.67
C GLU A 71 10.69 -0.89 -2.72
N ALA A 72 11.44 -1.11 -1.64
CA ALA A 72 12.36 -2.24 -1.56
C ALA A 72 11.63 -3.59 -1.58
N ARG A 73 10.38 -3.63 -1.15
CA ARG A 73 9.56 -4.84 -1.09
C ARG A 73 8.40 -4.82 -2.09
N SER A 74 8.49 -4.00 -3.12
CA SER A 74 7.41 -3.86 -4.09
C SER A 74 7.08 -5.17 -4.81
N ASP A 75 8.08 -6.01 -5.09
CA ASP A 75 7.83 -7.31 -5.72
C ASP A 75 6.94 -8.20 -4.85
N GLU A 76 7.15 -8.18 -3.55
CA GLU A 76 6.31 -8.93 -2.60
C GLU A 76 4.87 -8.42 -2.62
N ILE A 77 4.69 -7.10 -2.68
CA ILE A 77 3.36 -6.48 -2.74
C ILE A 77 2.66 -6.87 -4.03
N ILE A 78 3.36 -6.77 -5.15
CA ILE A 78 2.82 -7.11 -6.47
C ILE A 78 2.42 -8.57 -6.51
N GLU A 79 3.23 -9.46 -5.97
CA GLU A 79 2.94 -10.88 -5.91
C GLU A 79 1.67 -11.16 -5.10
N LYS A 80 1.55 -10.58 -3.92
CA LYS A 80 0.36 -10.76 -3.08
C LYS A 80 -0.89 -10.17 -3.72
N TRP A 81 -0.77 -9.04 -4.38
CA TRP A 81 -1.88 -8.43 -5.11
C TRP A 81 -2.35 -9.36 -6.23
N SER A 82 -1.39 -9.88 -7.01
CA SER A 82 -1.70 -10.76 -8.14
C SER A 82 -2.32 -12.09 -7.70
N ASP A 83 -1.97 -12.58 -6.51
CA ASP A 83 -2.55 -13.80 -5.96
C ASP A 83 -4.03 -13.63 -5.57
N ILE A 84 -4.43 -12.41 -5.22
CA ILE A 84 -5.80 -12.13 -4.75
C ILE A 84 -6.67 -11.58 -5.88
N PHE A 85 -6.13 -10.65 -6.65
CA PHE A 85 -6.82 -10.04 -7.79
C PHE A 85 -6.19 -10.56 -9.06
N GLU A 86 -6.89 -11.25 -9.88
CA GLU A 86 -6.35 -11.83 -11.11
C GLU A 86 -5.85 -10.80 -12.11
N GLU A 87 -6.17 -9.53 -11.89
CA GLU A 87 -5.77 -8.42 -12.75
C GLU A 87 -4.82 -7.49 -12.00
N LEU A 88 -3.92 -6.87 -12.74
CA LEU A 88 -2.96 -5.92 -12.21
C LEU A 88 -2.89 -4.72 -13.12
N GLU A 89 -3.19 -3.54 -12.58
CA GLU A 89 -3.03 -2.27 -13.26
C GLU A 89 -2.17 -1.37 -12.41
N TYR A 90 -1.43 -0.47 -13.07
CA TYR A 90 -0.63 0.54 -12.39
C TYR A 90 -1.23 1.92 -12.66
N TYR A 91 -1.24 2.76 -11.64
CA TYR A 91 -1.71 4.13 -11.80
C TYR A 91 -0.83 4.91 -12.80
N ILE A 92 0.47 4.61 -12.77
CA ILE A 92 1.40 5.30 -13.67
C ILE A 92 2.58 4.39 -14.05
#